data_d68e64011e0bb843f0389b379748114b
#
_entry.id   d68e64011e0bb843f0389b379748114b
#
_cell.length_a   1.000
_cell.length_b   1.000
_cell.length_c   1.000
_cell.angle_alpha   90.00
_cell.angle_beta   90.00
_cell.angle_gamma   90.00
#
_symmetry.space_group_name_H-M   'P 1'
#
loop_
_entity.id
_entity.type
_entity.pdbx_description
1 polymer ?
#
loop_
_entity_poly.entity_id
_entity_poly.type
_entity_poly.pdbx_seq_one_letter_code
_entity_poly.pdbx_strand_id
1 'polypeptide(L)'
;MIYTIDNFIDKDLFKIATDYLNKGEFLKHTVGEKDFYVQESPESFDQYVLSKLGIIEGKPLEKILSFFRVSTDELDNTWRIHSDLNIAGQKPDRAAVLYMSPREREDLHGTAFWEHEVYGDSLPSHITDEEYNRTIKEDSEQLDMWRLVSVSGYEQN
;
A
#
# COMPACT_ATOMS: atom_id res chain seq x y z
N MET A 1 14.01 2.56 -0.53
CA MET A 1 14.26 1.52 -1.58
C MET A 1 12.95 0.81 -1.84
N ILE A 2 12.56 0.68 -3.11
CA ILE A 2 11.31 0.06 -3.56
C ILE A 2 11.65 -1.29 -4.19
N TYR A 3 10.91 -2.33 -3.84
CA TYR A 3 11.01 -3.66 -4.46
C TYR A 3 9.68 -3.98 -5.14
N THR A 4 9.74 -4.46 -6.36
CA THR A 4 8.62 -5.10 -7.05
C THR A 4 8.94 -6.58 -7.20
N ILE A 5 8.05 -7.45 -6.73
CA ILE A 5 8.30 -8.90 -6.66
C ILE A 5 7.13 -9.63 -7.28
N ASP A 6 7.37 -10.24 -8.43
CA ASP A 6 6.37 -11.08 -9.08
C ASP A 6 6.26 -12.45 -8.40
N ASN A 7 5.07 -13.02 -8.44
CA ASN A 7 4.76 -14.32 -7.87
C ASN A 7 5.22 -14.45 -6.40
N PHE A 8 5.04 -13.39 -5.61
CA PHE A 8 5.44 -13.34 -4.21
C PHE A 8 4.84 -14.47 -3.38
N ILE A 9 3.58 -14.84 -3.62
CA ILE A 9 2.95 -16.04 -3.06
C ILE A 9 2.77 -17.09 -4.14
N ASP A 10 2.83 -18.38 -3.77
CA ASP A 10 2.59 -19.47 -4.70
C ASP A 10 1.10 -19.56 -5.09
N LYS A 11 0.82 -20.30 -6.17
CA LYS A 11 -0.52 -20.38 -6.75
C LYS A 11 -1.54 -21.02 -5.81
N ASP A 12 -1.12 -21.98 -5.00
CA ASP A 12 -2.03 -22.68 -4.08
C ASP A 12 -2.42 -21.76 -2.93
N LEU A 13 -1.46 -21.04 -2.36
CA LEU A 13 -1.72 -20.04 -1.33
C LEU A 13 -2.54 -18.86 -1.87
N PHE A 14 -2.27 -18.43 -3.11
CA PHE A 14 -3.06 -17.39 -3.78
C PHE A 14 -4.52 -17.83 -3.88
N LYS A 15 -4.77 -19.07 -4.31
CA LYS A 15 -6.13 -19.62 -4.39
C LYS A 15 -6.80 -19.68 -3.02
N ILE A 16 -6.11 -20.20 -2.00
CA ILE A 16 -6.64 -20.26 -0.62
C ILE A 16 -7.00 -18.87 -0.11
N ALA A 17 -6.12 -17.89 -0.29
CA ALA A 17 -6.35 -16.52 0.15
C ALA A 17 -7.51 -15.86 -0.63
N THR A 18 -7.62 -16.08 -1.94
CA THR A 18 -8.73 -15.60 -2.75
C THR A 18 -10.06 -16.24 -2.34
N ASP A 19 -10.07 -17.56 -2.08
CA ASP A 19 -11.26 -18.25 -1.58
C ASP A 19 -11.68 -17.72 -0.19
N TYR A 20 -10.72 -17.37 0.66
CA TYR A 20 -10.98 -16.73 1.96
C TYR A 20 -11.63 -15.35 1.78
N LEU A 21 -11.07 -14.52 0.91
CA LEU A 21 -11.59 -13.20 0.62
C LEU A 21 -13.01 -13.22 0.04
N ASN A 22 -13.28 -14.16 -0.86
CA ASN A 22 -14.61 -14.31 -1.48
C ASN A 22 -15.69 -14.82 -0.52
N LYS A 23 -15.31 -15.48 0.56
CA LYS A 23 -16.25 -15.99 1.59
C LYS A 23 -16.42 -15.05 2.77
N GLY A 24 -15.45 -14.15 2.96
CA GLY A 24 -15.45 -13.21 4.06
C GLY A 24 -16.30 -11.98 3.78
N GLU A 25 -16.50 -11.19 4.81
CA GLU A 25 -17.19 -9.91 4.74
C GLU A 25 -16.20 -8.78 4.87
N PHE A 26 -16.27 -7.82 3.95
CA PHE A 26 -15.51 -6.58 4.05
C PHE A 26 -16.31 -5.57 4.87
N LEU A 27 -15.76 -5.19 5.99
CA LEU A 27 -16.38 -4.21 6.89
C LEU A 27 -15.98 -2.80 6.50
N LYS A 28 -16.95 -1.90 6.53
CA LYS A 28 -16.72 -0.49 6.26
C LYS A 28 -16.05 0.19 7.45
N HIS A 29 -14.95 0.87 7.18
CA HIS A 29 -14.26 1.76 8.10
C HIS A 29 -14.17 3.15 7.49
N THR A 30 -14.55 4.18 8.25
CA THR A 30 -14.44 5.57 7.80
C THR A 30 -13.28 6.26 8.53
N VAL A 31 -12.36 6.82 7.76
CA VAL A 31 -11.23 7.61 8.27
C VAL A 31 -11.32 9.00 7.65
N GLY A 32 -11.62 10.01 8.46
CA GLY A 32 -11.95 11.33 7.95
C GLY A 32 -13.21 11.30 7.08
N GLU A 33 -13.09 11.70 5.83
CA GLU A 33 -14.18 11.70 4.84
C GLU A 33 -14.13 10.48 3.91
N LYS A 34 -13.16 9.57 4.09
CA LYS A 34 -12.93 8.43 3.21
C LYS A 34 -13.40 7.12 3.81
N ASP A 35 -14.14 6.36 3.02
CA ASP A 35 -14.58 5.02 3.36
C ASP A 35 -13.60 3.96 2.84
N PHE A 36 -13.31 2.99 3.69
CA PHE A 36 -12.50 1.83 3.38
C PHE A 36 -13.31 0.56 3.66
N TYR A 37 -13.25 -0.39 2.76
CA TYR A 37 -13.82 -1.70 2.96
C TYR A 37 -12.68 -2.69 3.19
N VAL A 38 -12.58 -3.20 4.42
CA VAL A 38 -11.46 -4.02 4.87
C VAL A 38 -11.92 -5.33 5.48
N GLN A 39 -11.07 -6.34 5.37
CA GLN A 39 -11.22 -7.64 6.01
C GLN A 39 -9.92 -7.97 6.73
N GLU A 40 -10.00 -8.48 7.94
CA GLU A 40 -8.82 -8.89 8.69
C GLU A 40 -8.02 -9.95 7.92
N SER A 41 -6.72 -9.82 7.97
CA SER A 41 -5.81 -10.83 7.45
C SER A 41 -5.63 -11.95 8.48
N PRO A 42 -5.74 -13.24 8.08
CA PRO A 42 -5.45 -14.35 8.99
C PRO A 42 -4.00 -14.32 9.47
N GLU A 43 -3.79 -14.56 10.75
CA GLU A 43 -2.45 -14.52 11.36
C GLU A 43 -1.46 -15.48 10.66
N SER A 44 -1.92 -16.66 10.22
CA SER A 44 -1.08 -17.60 9.47
C SER A 44 -0.62 -17.06 8.12
N PHE A 45 -1.46 -16.26 7.46
CA PHE A 45 -1.10 -15.57 6.22
C PHE A 45 -0.10 -14.46 6.48
N ASP A 46 -0.32 -13.67 7.51
CA ASP A 46 0.59 -12.59 7.91
C ASP A 46 1.98 -13.14 8.26
N GLN A 47 2.06 -14.21 9.02
CA GLN A 47 3.33 -14.86 9.38
C GLN A 47 4.08 -15.38 8.15
N TYR A 48 3.37 -15.94 7.17
CA TYR A 48 3.97 -16.33 5.92
C TYR A 48 4.55 -15.13 5.16
N VAL A 49 3.77 -14.05 5.03
CA VAL A 49 4.20 -12.82 4.34
C VAL A 49 5.41 -12.20 5.06
N LEU A 50 5.35 -12.04 6.39
CA LEU A 50 6.44 -11.51 7.19
C LEU A 50 7.72 -12.33 7.07
N SER A 51 7.62 -13.65 7.07
CA SER A 51 8.76 -14.54 6.89
C SER A 51 9.45 -14.31 5.54
N LYS A 52 8.68 -14.22 4.46
CA LYS A 52 9.23 -13.95 3.12
C LYS A 52 9.86 -12.56 3.02
N LEU A 53 9.17 -11.55 3.52
CA LEU A 53 9.69 -10.17 3.54
C LEU A 53 10.96 -10.07 4.41
N GLY A 54 11.00 -10.78 5.54
CA GLY A 54 12.17 -10.85 6.41
C GLY A 54 13.41 -11.44 5.71
N ILE A 55 13.21 -12.44 4.83
CA ILE A 55 14.30 -13.00 4.00
C ILE A 55 14.81 -11.93 3.03
N ILE A 56 13.94 -11.18 2.40
CA ILE A 56 14.29 -10.11 1.44
C ILE A 56 15.03 -8.98 2.15
N GLU A 57 14.56 -8.56 3.32
CA GLU A 57 15.17 -7.50 4.12
C GLU A 57 16.42 -7.95 4.89
N GLY A 58 16.69 -9.27 4.97
CA GLY A 58 17.80 -9.83 5.72
C GLY A 58 17.67 -9.69 7.25
N LYS A 59 16.46 -9.44 7.76
CA LYS A 59 16.16 -9.29 9.19
C LYS A 59 14.74 -9.72 9.50
N PRO A 60 14.46 -10.14 10.74
CA PRO A 60 13.08 -10.34 11.19
C PRO A 60 12.26 -9.04 11.10
N LEU A 61 11.00 -9.18 10.76
CA LEU A 61 10.05 -8.07 10.69
C LEU A 61 8.92 -8.32 11.68
N GLU A 62 8.40 -7.23 12.25
CA GLU A 62 7.22 -7.22 13.11
C GLU A 62 6.07 -6.51 12.40
N LYS A 63 4.87 -7.06 12.55
CA LYS A 63 3.66 -6.50 11.98
C LYS A 63 3.14 -5.36 12.87
N ILE A 64 2.96 -4.19 12.30
CA ILE A 64 2.19 -3.11 12.93
C ILE A 64 0.72 -3.24 12.55
N LEU A 65 0.44 -3.44 11.25
CA LEU A 65 -0.91 -3.52 10.73
C LEU A 65 -0.92 -4.39 9.47
N SER A 66 -1.96 -5.22 9.31
CA SER A 66 -2.23 -5.98 8.10
C SER A 66 -3.72 -6.15 7.91
N PHE A 67 -4.18 -5.99 6.69
CA PHE A 67 -5.58 -6.20 6.31
C PHE A 67 -5.68 -6.36 4.78
N PHE A 68 -6.76 -6.98 4.34
CA PHE A 68 -7.18 -6.93 2.95
C PHE A 68 -8.11 -5.74 2.74
N ARG A 69 -7.99 -5.10 1.58
CA ARG A 69 -8.79 -3.93 1.23
C ARG A 69 -9.38 -4.08 -0.18
N VAL A 70 -10.64 -3.68 -0.33
CA VAL A 70 -11.22 -3.46 -1.65
C VAL A 70 -10.80 -2.07 -2.15
N SER A 71 -10.29 -2.02 -3.38
CA SER A 71 -9.93 -0.79 -4.06
C SER A 71 -10.70 -0.73 -5.39
N THR A 72 -11.40 0.36 -5.64
CA THR A 72 -12.14 0.63 -6.88
C THR A 72 -12.02 2.11 -7.23
N ASP A 73 -12.28 2.47 -8.47
CA ASP A 73 -12.27 3.87 -8.91
C ASP A 73 -13.24 4.74 -8.10
N GLU A 74 -14.37 4.18 -7.65
CA GLU A 74 -15.33 4.89 -6.83
C GLU A 74 -14.84 5.13 -5.41
N LEU A 75 -14.12 4.16 -4.81
CA LEU A 75 -13.59 4.24 -3.46
C LEU A 75 -12.30 5.04 -3.40
N ASP A 76 -11.51 5.02 -4.46
CA ASP A 76 -10.19 5.66 -4.54
C ASP A 76 -10.17 6.88 -5.47
N ASN A 77 -11.32 7.52 -5.66
CA ASN A 77 -11.47 8.72 -6.50
C ASN A 77 -10.74 9.96 -5.98
N THR A 78 -10.35 9.97 -4.72
CA THR A 78 -9.55 11.02 -4.10
C THR A 78 -8.16 10.48 -3.77
N TRP A 79 -7.32 10.36 -4.77
CA TRP A 79 -5.94 9.95 -4.55
C TRP A 79 -5.09 11.14 -4.05
N ARG A 80 -4.13 10.84 -3.21
CA ARG A 80 -3.12 11.80 -2.75
C ARG A 80 -1.77 11.11 -2.66
N ILE A 81 -0.73 11.80 -3.06
CA ILE A 81 0.64 11.36 -2.83
C ILE A 81 0.94 11.54 -1.35
N HIS A 82 1.32 10.47 -0.66
CA HIS A 82 1.59 10.48 0.77
C HIS A 82 2.61 9.40 1.15
N SER A 83 3.06 9.45 2.37
CA SER A 83 3.79 8.35 3.00
C SER A 83 3.09 7.93 4.29
N ASP A 84 3.22 6.64 4.63
CA ASP A 84 2.66 6.08 5.86
C ASP A 84 3.59 6.41 7.04
N LEU A 85 3.53 7.67 7.53
CA LEU A 85 4.43 8.15 8.58
C LEU A 85 4.08 7.66 9.98
N ASN A 86 2.81 7.39 10.23
CA ASN A 86 2.34 6.99 11.55
C ASN A 86 1.15 6.04 11.43
N ILE A 87 1.34 4.81 11.84
CA ILE A 87 0.30 3.78 11.89
C ILE A 87 0.11 3.37 13.35
N ALA A 88 -1.08 3.63 13.90
CA ALA A 88 -1.42 3.29 15.28
C ALA A 88 -0.40 3.82 16.34
N GLY A 89 0.14 5.03 16.11
CA GLY A 89 1.15 5.63 16.99
C GLY A 89 2.57 5.12 16.78
N GLN A 90 2.81 4.28 15.81
CA GLN A 90 4.13 3.74 15.46
C GLN A 90 4.57 4.22 14.08
N LYS A 91 5.87 4.44 13.92
CA LYS A 91 6.47 4.77 12.64
C LYS A 91 6.86 3.46 11.92
N PRO A 92 6.24 3.11 10.78
CA PRO A 92 6.62 1.93 10.05
C PRO A 92 7.97 2.12 9.34
N ASP A 93 8.81 1.10 9.37
CA ASP A 93 10.04 1.06 8.56
C ASP A 93 9.74 0.69 7.10
N ARG A 94 8.67 -0.05 6.87
CA ARG A 94 8.27 -0.58 5.56
C ARG A 94 6.75 -0.62 5.43
N ALA A 95 6.28 -0.39 4.23
CA ALA A 95 4.94 -0.71 3.79
C ALA A 95 5.02 -1.73 2.63
N ALA A 96 4.06 -2.64 2.57
CA ALA A 96 3.96 -3.61 1.50
C ALA A 96 2.53 -3.65 0.97
N VAL A 97 2.38 -3.74 -0.33
CA VAL A 97 1.10 -3.93 -1.01
C VAL A 97 1.17 -5.23 -1.79
N LEU A 98 0.25 -6.15 -1.51
CA LEU A 98 0.10 -7.40 -2.23
C LEU A 98 -1.19 -7.35 -3.07
N TYR A 99 -1.04 -7.37 -4.39
CA TYR A 99 -2.17 -7.37 -5.31
C TYR A 99 -2.78 -8.76 -5.42
N MET A 100 -4.03 -8.89 -5.00
CA MET A 100 -4.76 -10.16 -4.92
C MET A 100 -5.82 -10.33 -6.03
N SER A 101 -5.94 -9.38 -6.94
CA SER A 101 -6.90 -9.47 -8.05
C SER A 101 -6.38 -10.38 -9.16
N PRO A 102 -7.26 -11.05 -9.92
CA PRO A 102 -6.87 -11.84 -11.09
C PRO A 102 -6.18 -10.96 -12.15
N ARG A 103 -5.11 -11.46 -12.77
CA ARG A 103 -4.34 -10.75 -13.81
C ARG A 103 -5.11 -10.49 -15.13
N GLU A 104 -6.28 -11.08 -15.27
CA GLU A 104 -7.09 -11.01 -16.50
C GLU A 104 -7.90 -9.70 -16.62
N ARG A 105 -7.78 -8.80 -15.64
CA ARG A 105 -8.48 -7.52 -15.66
C ARG A 105 -7.57 -6.42 -16.19
N GLU A 106 -7.91 -5.88 -17.37
CA GLU A 106 -7.19 -4.79 -18.03
C GLU A 106 -7.37 -3.42 -17.34
N ASP A 107 -8.37 -3.31 -16.45
CA ASP A 107 -8.74 -2.08 -15.74
C ASP A 107 -8.05 -1.93 -14.37
N LEU A 108 -7.09 -2.80 -14.04
CA LEU A 108 -6.38 -2.75 -12.75
C LEU A 108 -5.18 -1.81 -12.81
N HIS A 109 -5.13 -0.94 -11.84
CA HIS A 109 -4.03 -0.01 -11.62
C HIS A 109 -3.20 -0.44 -10.41
N GLY A 110 -1.91 -0.10 -10.45
CA GLY A 110 -0.96 -0.38 -9.37
C GLY A 110 -0.78 0.82 -8.43
N THR A 111 0.34 0.79 -7.70
CA THR A 111 0.78 1.88 -6.84
C THR A 111 1.79 2.74 -7.60
N ALA A 112 1.53 4.02 -7.68
CA ALA A 112 2.45 5.00 -8.26
C ALA A 112 3.42 5.53 -7.19
N PHE A 113 4.69 5.60 -7.54
CA PHE A 113 5.75 6.13 -6.70
C PHE A 113 6.22 7.46 -7.26
N TRP A 114 6.36 8.45 -6.39
CA TRP A 114 6.62 9.83 -6.74
C TRP A 114 7.84 10.36 -6.01
N GLU A 115 8.52 11.28 -6.63
CA GLU A 115 9.62 12.06 -6.05
C GLU A 115 9.19 13.51 -5.94
N HIS A 116 9.36 14.09 -4.76
CA HIS A 116 9.05 15.50 -4.52
C HIS A 116 10.25 16.38 -4.90
N GLU A 117 10.03 17.52 -5.53
CA GLU A 117 11.09 18.40 -6.04
C GLU A 117 12.06 18.85 -4.93
N VAL A 118 11.54 19.11 -3.73
CA VAL A 118 12.34 19.57 -2.59
C VAL A 118 12.86 18.43 -1.73
N TYR A 119 12.03 17.40 -1.49
CA TYR A 119 12.33 16.34 -0.53
C TYR A 119 12.89 15.06 -1.17
N GLY A 120 12.83 14.93 -2.50
CA GLY A 120 13.24 13.71 -3.18
C GLY A 120 12.26 12.55 -2.95
N ASP A 121 12.81 11.35 -2.84
CA ASP A 121 12.07 10.08 -2.66
C ASP A 121 11.74 9.75 -1.19
N SER A 122 12.16 10.60 -0.26
CA SER A 122 12.04 10.36 1.17
C SER A 122 11.80 11.65 1.93
N LEU A 123 10.75 11.70 2.72
CA LEU A 123 10.50 12.84 3.59
C LEU A 123 11.56 12.90 4.71
N PRO A 124 12.11 14.08 5.04
CA PRO A 124 13.06 14.24 6.12
C PRO A 124 12.48 13.80 7.46
N SER A 125 13.30 13.18 8.30
CA SER A 125 12.87 12.75 9.64
C SER A 125 12.47 13.89 10.57
N HIS A 126 12.86 15.12 10.23
CA HIS A 126 12.60 16.34 10.99
C HIS A 126 11.55 17.24 10.32
N ILE A 127 10.84 16.74 9.29
CA ILE A 127 9.77 17.51 8.65
C ILE A 127 8.71 17.89 9.69
N THR A 128 8.32 19.16 9.70
CA THR A 128 7.27 19.63 10.59
C THR A 128 5.88 19.15 10.15
N ASP A 129 4.92 19.12 11.07
CA ASP A 129 3.54 18.76 10.73
C ASP A 129 2.93 19.73 9.70
N GLU A 130 3.31 20.99 9.73
CA GLU A 130 2.86 21.99 8.78
C GLU A 130 3.41 21.70 7.37
N GLU A 131 4.72 21.46 7.25
CA GLU A 131 5.36 21.11 5.98
C GLU A 131 4.81 19.80 5.42
N TYR A 132 4.64 18.79 6.27
CA TYR A 132 4.06 17.52 5.87
C TYR A 132 2.62 17.68 5.35
N ASN A 133 1.78 18.41 6.10
CA ASN A 133 0.40 18.64 5.68
C ASN A 133 0.30 19.45 4.38
N ARG A 134 1.16 20.43 4.17
CA ARG A 134 1.25 21.16 2.90
C ARG A 134 1.62 20.20 1.77
N THR A 135 2.67 19.41 1.92
CA THR A 135 3.13 18.45 0.92
C THR A 135 2.03 17.47 0.52
N ILE A 136 1.28 16.93 1.51
CA ILE A 136 0.21 15.96 1.25
C ILE A 136 -1.06 16.62 0.68
N LYS A 137 -1.44 17.80 1.15
CA LYS A 137 -2.72 18.42 0.77
C LYS A 137 -2.58 19.35 -0.42
N GLU A 138 -1.58 20.22 -0.42
CA GLU A 138 -1.45 21.27 -1.42
C GLU A 138 -0.64 20.80 -2.62
N ASP A 139 0.57 20.33 -2.38
CA ASP A 139 1.47 19.95 -3.45
C ASP A 139 0.96 18.69 -4.20
N SER A 140 0.36 17.72 -3.49
CA SER A 140 -0.15 16.51 -4.13
C SER A 140 -1.39 16.74 -5.01
N GLU A 141 -2.19 17.77 -4.73
CA GLU A 141 -3.36 18.11 -5.54
C GLU A 141 -2.97 18.81 -6.85
N GLN A 142 -1.90 19.59 -6.85
CA GLN A 142 -1.44 20.33 -8.01
C GLN A 142 -0.44 19.57 -8.87
N LEU A 143 0.26 18.59 -8.30
CA LEU A 143 1.32 17.79 -8.93
C LEU A 143 2.53 18.58 -9.44
N ASP A 144 2.55 19.89 -9.33
CA ASP A 144 3.64 20.71 -9.83
C ASP A 144 4.98 20.43 -9.14
N MET A 145 4.90 19.97 -7.88
CA MET A 145 6.06 19.62 -7.05
C MET A 145 6.43 18.14 -7.11
N TRP A 146 5.74 17.34 -7.95
CA TRP A 146 5.89 15.89 -7.95
C TRP A 146 6.25 15.35 -9.33
N ARG A 147 7.22 14.45 -9.37
CA ARG A 147 7.61 13.71 -10.55
C ARG A 147 7.32 12.22 -10.35
N LEU A 148 6.56 11.64 -11.26
CA LEU A 148 6.32 10.18 -11.28
C LEU A 148 7.64 9.46 -11.56
N VAL A 149 8.01 8.56 -10.67
CA VAL A 149 9.24 7.74 -10.77
C VAL A 149 8.92 6.38 -11.38
N SER A 150 7.91 5.70 -10.84
CA SER A 150 7.50 4.38 -11.32
C SER A 150 6.08 4.07 -10.92
N VAL A 151 5.49 3.10 -11.61
CA VAL A 151 4.23 2.48 -11.23
C VAL A 151 4.50 0.99 -11.05
N SER A 152 4.08 0.42 -9.91
CA SER A 152 4.15 -1.01 -9.67
C SER A 152 2.76 -1.58 -9.46
N GLY A 153 2.55 -2.84 -9.85
CA GLY A 153 1.27 -3.51 -9.79
C GLY A 153 1.08 -4.36 -11.05
N TYR A 154 -0.06 -4.24 -11.67
CA TYR A 154 -0.32 -4.97 -12.91
C TYR A 154 0.28 -4.21 -14.09
N GLU A 155 1.31 -4.78 -14.70
CA GLU A 155 1.81 -4.28 -15.97
C GLU A 155 0.80 -4.63 -17.08
N GLN A 156 0.43 -3.63 -17.86
CA GLN A 156 -0.22 -3.87 -19.15
C GLN A 156 0.85 -4.43 -20.07
N ASN A 157 0.75 -5.70 -20.44
CA ASN A 157 1.55 -6.31 -21.50
C ASN A 157 0.98 -5.95 -22.87
#